data_05041db9b90d712df80ceb82f5677ee0
#
_entry.id   05041db9b90d712df80ceb82f5677ee0
#
_cell.length_a   1.000
_cell.length_b   1.000
_cell.length_c   1.000
_cell.angle_alpha   90.00
_cell.angle_beta   90.00
_cell.angle_gamma   90.00
#
_symmetry.space_group_name_H-M   'P 1'
#
loop_
_entity.id
_entity.type
_entity.pdbx_description
1 polymer ?
#
loop_
_entity_poly.entity_id
_entity_poly.type
_entity_poly.pdbx_seq_one_letter_code
_entity_poly.pdbx_strand_id
1 'polypeptide(L)'
;MNQSIIAASWGPHGRGAEISYTIADSPFGRMLVAVTPLGICALSVHQSDEWQESELRRDFREARITRDDDAARPAANAVLRYLRGETAGCEVPLDVSGTAFQLSVWRELCAIPEGATRSYGEIAARIGRPSAARAVGHANGSNPVSILIPCHRAIGANGDLTGYRWGLEIKKKLLAFEQSRADRATLNSPIQPG
;
A
#
# COMPACT_ATOMS: atom_id res chain seq x y z
N MET A 1 -0.44 0.46 -13.16
CA MET A 1 -1.68 0.67 -12.39
C MET A 1 -1.75 2.13 -11.96
N ASN A 2 -2.82 2.84 -12.29
CA ASN A 2 -3.00 4.23 -11.84
C ASN A 2 -3.95 4.19 -10.64
N GLN A 3 -3.42 3.96 -9.43
CA GLN A 3 -4.20 4.08 -8.20
C GLN A 3 -4.62 5.53 -8.02
N SER A 4 -5.92 5.78 -7.99
CA SER A 4 -6.45 7.11 -7.71
C SER A 4 -6.32 7.39 -6.22
N ILE A 5 -5.27 8.15 -5.86
CA ILE A 5 -5.14 8.68 -4.50
C ILE A 5 -6.04 9.92 -4.41
N ILE A 6 -7.09 9.81 -3.61
CA ILE A 6 -7.96 10.93 -3.25
C ILE A 6 -7.35 11.60 -2.03
N ALA A 7 -7.23 12.93 -2.06
CA ALA A 7 -6.84 13.66 -0.86
C ALA A 7 -7.99 13.58 0.15
N ALA A 8 -7.69 13.15 1.37
CA ALA A 8 -8.68 12.94 2.40
C ALA A 8 -9.47 14.23 2.74
N SER A 9 -10.75 14.05 2.98
CA SER A 9 -11.65 15.10 3.46
C SER A 9 -11.60 15.28 5.00
N TRP A 10 -10.73 14.52 5.68
CA TRP A 10 -10.59 14.49 7.14
C TRP A 10 -9.22 15.03 7.58
N GLY A 11 -9.18 15.50 8.84
CA GLY A 11 -8.00 16.14 9.41
C GLY A 11 -6.91 15.16 9.89
N PRO A 12 -5.81 15.70 10.48
CA PRO A 12 -4.73 14.87 11.01
C PRO A 12 -5.26 13.80 11.97
N HIS A 13 -4.61 12.62 11.96
CA HIS A 13 -4.96 11.47 12.80
C HIS A 13 -6.42 10.99 12.66
N GLY A 14 -7.05 11.23 11.51
CA GLY A 14 -8.42 10.82 11.25
C GLY A 14 -9.49 11.73 11.84
N ARG A 15 -9.15 12.97 12.21
CA ARG A 15 -10.14 13.90 12.80
C ARG A 15 -11.33 14.10 11.87
N GLY A 16 -12.52 13.73 12.36
CA GLY A 16 -13.78 13.81 11.61
C GLY A 16 -14.02 12.65 10.64
N ALA A 17 -13.11 11.66 10.58
CA ALA A 17 -13.35 10.45 9.78
C ALA A 17 -14.24 9.44 10.52
N GLU A 18 -15.15 8.83 9.78
CA GLU A 18 -15.82 7.59 10.16
C GLU A 18 -15.17 6.43 9.40
N ILE A 19 -14.60 5.49 10.14
CA ILE A 19 -13.80 4.39 9.59
C ILE A 19 -14.46 3.07 9.98
N SER A 20 -14.83 2.28 8.97
CA SER A 20 -15.23 0.89 9.13
C SER A 20 -14.08 -0.03 8.73
N TYR A 21 -13.83 -1.13 9.46
CA TYR A 21 -12.78 -2.08 9.08
C TYR A 21 -13.23 -3.52 9.22
N THR A 22 -12.54 -4.38 8.48
CA THR A 22 -12.64 -5.84 8.58
C THR A 22 -11.24 -6.46 8.57
N ILE A 23 -11.15 -7.71 9.04
CA ILE A 23 -9.92 -8.50 8.97
C ILE A 23 -10.25 -9.85 8.31
N ALA A 24 -9.46 -10.23 7.32
CA ALA A 24 -9.63 -11.45 6.53
C ALA A 24 -8.30 -12.17 6.32
N ASP A 25 -8.36 -13.47 5.99
CA ASP A 25 -7.18 -14.21 5.55
C ASP A 25 -6.74 -13.77 4.16
N SER A 26 -5.43 -13.62 3.99
CA SER A 26 -4.81 -13.31 2.71
C SER A 26 -3.62 -14.24 2.42
N PRO A 27 -3.11 -14.30 1.18
CA PRO A 27 -1.91 -15.09 0.85
C PRO A 27 -0.65 -14.69 1.65
N PHE A 28 -0.67 -13.52 2.29
CA PHE A 28 0.48 -12.98 3.02
C PHE A 28 0.29 -12.97 4.55
N GLY A 29 -0.85 -13.43 5.06
CA GLY A 29 -1.24 -13.43 6.47
C GLY A 29 -2.59 -12.78 6.70
N ARG A 30 -2.90 -12.45 7.95
CA ARG A 30 -4.12 -11.72 8.29
C ARG A 30 -4.07 -10.32 7.70
N MET A 31 -5.10 -9.89 7.02
CA MET A 31 -5.19 -8.60 6.32
C MET A 31 -6.30 -7.75 6.91
N LEU A 32 -5.94 -6.59 7.45
CA LEU A 32 -6.90 -5.57 7.86
C LEU A 32 -7.12 -4.60 6.70
N VAL A 33 -8.38 -4.35 6.38
CA VAL A 33 -8.80 -3.31 5.43
C VAL A 33 -9.75 -2.36 6.13
N ALA A 34 -9.40 -1.08 6.13
CA ALA A 34 -10.22 -0.01 6.70
C ALA A 34 -10.65 0.97 5.60
N VAL A 35 -11.90 1.36 5.64
CA VAL A 35 -12.55 2.20 4.64
C VAL A 35 -13.23 3.40 5.28
N THR A 36 -13.27 4.49 4.53
CA THR A 36 -14.21 5.60 4.70
C THR A 36 -15.29 5.51 3.61
N PRO A 37 -16.31 6.37 3.60
CA PRO A 37 -17.24 6.44 2.47
C PRO A 37 -16.60 6.73 1.11
N LEU A 38 -15.36 7.26 1.08
CA LEU A 38 -14.65 7.63 -0.14
C LEU A 38 -13.67 6.57 -0.64
N GLY A 39 -13.26 5.61 0.20
CA GLY A 39 -12.32 4.58 -0.22
C GLY A 39 -11.52 3.96 0.91
N ILE A 40 -10.48 3.19 0.53
CA ILE A 40 -9.58 2.55 1.49
C ILE A 40 -8.67 3.61 2.13
N CYS A 41 -8.69 3.71 3.47
CA CYS A 41 -7.84 4.62 4.24
C CYS A 41 -6.70 3.91 4.97
N ALA A 42 -6.83 2.60 5.24
CA ALA A 42 -5.74 1.79 5.78
C ALA A 42 -5.81 0.35 5.25
N LEU A 43 -4.62 -0.22 5.04
CA LEU A 43 -4.44 -1.62 4.67
C LEU A 43 -3.13 -2.12 5.26
N SER A 44 -3.22 -3.19 6.04
CA SER A 44 -2.08 -3.84 6.66
C SER A 44 -2.15 -5.35 6.52
N VAL A 45 -0.99 -6.01 6.61
CA VAL A 45 -0.88 -7.47 6.67
C VAL A 45 0.06 -7.83 7.82
N HIS A 46 -0.43 -8.64 8.75
CA HIS A 46 0.33 -9.09 9.92
C HIS A 46 -0.21 -10.43 10.42
N GLN A 47 0.48 -11.07 11.37
CA GLN A 47 0.03 -12.34 11.96
C GLN A 47 -0.98 -12.15 13.10
N SER A 48 -0.98 -10.98 13.78
CA SER A 48 -1.89 -10.67 14.89
C SER A 48 -2.93 -9.65 14.48
N ASP A 49 -4.20 -10.00 14.68
CA ASP A 49 -5.35 -9.13 14.50
C ASP A 49 -5.32 -7.97 15.52
N GLU A 50 -5.02 -8.27 16.79
CA GLU A 50 -4.97 -7.29 17.89
C GLU A 50 -3.89 -6.22 17.63
N TRP A 51 -2.74 -6.65 17.10
CA TRP A 51 -1.68 -5.71 16.74
C TRP A 51 -2.15 -4.76 15.64
N GLN A 52 -2.79 -5.28 14.59
CA GLN A 52 -3.30 -4.47 13.49
C GLN A 52 -4.38 -3.48 13.94
N GLU A 53 -5.30 -3.92 14.80
CA GLU A 53 -6.33 -3.06 15.38
C GLU A 53 -5.71 -1.94 16.25
N SER A 54 -4.69 -2.26 17.04
CA SER A 54 -3.98 -1.27 17.84
C SER A 54 -3.25 -0.23 16.98
N GLU A 55 -2.60 -0.66 15.91
CA GLU A 55 -1.94 0.22 14.94
C GLU A 55 -2.96 1.13 14.23
N LEU A 56 -4.10 0.57 13.79
CA LEU A 56 -5.17 1.37 13.20
C LEU A 56 -5.66 2.46 14.16
N ARG A 57 -5.94 2.09 15.42
CA ARG A 57 -6.40 3.06 16.45
C ARG A 57 -5.33 4.08 16.81
N ARG A 58 -4.06 3.70 16.78
CA ARG A 58 -2.95 4.63 17.02
C ARG A 58 -2.82 5.66 15.88
N ASP A 59 -2.88 5.19 14.64
CA ASP A 59 -2.70 6.05 13.47
C ASP A 59 -3.91 7.00 13.27
N PHE A 60 -5.13 6.54 13.60
CA PHE A 60 -6.39 7.25 13.44
C PHE A 60 -7.06 7.56 14.80
N ARG A 61 -6.26 8.01 15.80
CA ARG A 61 -6.73 8.20 17.19
C ARG A 61 -7.83 9.25 17.37
N GLU A 62 -8.07 10.09 16.35
CA GLU A 62 -9.12 11.12 16.35
C GLU A 62 -10.33 10.74 15.46
N ALA A 63 -10.30 9.54 14.88
CA ALA A 63 -11.41 9.00 14.08
C ALA A 63 -12.40 8.21 14.95
N ARG A 64 -13.62 8.08 14.44
CA ARG A 64 -14.56 7.07 14.92
C ARG A 64 -14.30 5.77 14.18
N ILE A 65 -13.80 4.74 14.88
CA ILE A 65 -13.41 3.46 14.27
C ILE A 65 -14.33 2.37 14.77
N THR A 66 -14.99 1.66 13.84
CA THR A 66 -15.90 0.56 14.10
C THR A 66 -15.50 -0.67 13.30
N ARG A 67 -15.50 -1.84 13.91
CA ARG A 67 -15.44 -3.09 13.16
C ARG A 67 -16.81 -3.32 12.53
N ASP A 68 -16.82 -3.29 11.19
CA ASP A 68 -18.04 -3.46 10.39
C ASP A 68 -17.65 -4.26 9.14
N ASP A 69 -17.83 -5.57 9.28
CA ASP A 69 -17.47 -6.50 8.22
C ASP A 69 -18.30 -6.29 6.95
N ASP A 70 -19.53 -5.86 7.05
CA ASP A 70 -20.40 -5.66 5.88
C ASP A 70 -20.00 -4.41 5.10
N ALA A 71 -19.68 -3.31 5.79
CA ALA A 71 -19.23 -2.08 5.16
C ALA A 71 -17.84 -2.22 4.50
N ALA A 72 -16.91 -2.95 5.13
CA ALA A 72 -15.54 -3.05 4.64
C ALA A 72 -15.29 -4.26 3.71
N ARG A 73 -16.14 -5.28 3.72
CA ARG A 73 -16.00 -6.52 2.94
C ARG A 73 -15.86 -6.31 1.43
N PRO A 74 -16.61 -5.42 0.77
CA PRO A 74 -16.44 -5.20 -0.68
C PRO A 74 -15.02 -4.76 -1.03
N ALA A 75 -14.44 -3.84 -0.26
CA ALA A 75 -13.06 -3.38 -0.45
C ALA A 75 -12.05 -4.49 -0.15
N ALA A 76 -12.23 -5.24 0.94
CA ALA A 76 -11.39 -6.38 1.28
C ALA A 76 -11.40 -7.45 0.18
N ASN A 77 -12.55 -7.78 -0.36
CA ASN A 77 -12.67 -8.73 -1.47
C ASN A 77 -11.97 -8.24 -2.74
N ALA A 78 -12.05 -6.94 -3.06
CA ALA A 78 -11.33 -6.37 -4.20
C ALA A 78 -9.80 -6.50 -4.04
N VAL A 79 -9.29 -6.22 -2.83
CA VAL A 79 -7.87 -6.43 -2.51
C VAL A 79 -7.49 -7.91 -2.60
N LEU A 80 -8.31 -8.82 -2.06
CA LEU A 80 -8.05 -10.26 -2.11
C LEU A 80 -8.00 -10.80 -3.54
N ARG A 81 -8.91 -10.37 -4.41
CA ARG A 81 -8.89 -10.73 -5.83
C ARG A 81 -7.60 -10.30 -6.51
N TYR A 82 -7.14 -9.08 -6.23
CA TYR A 82 -5.84 -8.59 -6.70
C TYR A 82 -4.69 -9.47 -6.19
N LEU A 83 -4.66 -9.76 -4.87
CA LEU A 83 -3.61 -10.57 -4.25
C LEU A 83 -3.61 -12.05 -4.68
N ARG A 84 -4.73 -12.56 -5.18
CA ARG A 84 -4.83 -13.90 -5.79
C ARG A 84 -4.47 -13.90 -7.28
N GLY A 85 -4.23 -12.73 -7.86
CA GLY A 85 -3.93 -12.59 -9.29
C GLY A 85 -5.16 -12.71 -10.19
N GLU A 86 -6.36 -12.61 -9.64
CA GLU A 86 -7.63 -12.69 -10.39
C GLU A 86 -7.91 -11.39 -11.16
N THR A 87 -7.31 -10.27 -10.73
CA THR A 87 -7.42 -8.97 -11.39
C THR A 87 -6.04 -8.35 -11.58
N ALA A 88 -5.88 -7.53 -12.62
CA ALA A 88 -4.63 -6.82 -12.89
C ALA A 88 -4.36 -5.68 -11.91
N GLY A 89 -5.37 -5.24 -11.15
CA GLY A 89 -5.28 -4.17 -10.15
C GLY A 89 -6.45 -4.19 -9.19
N CYS A 90 -6.38 -3.33 -8.18
CA CYS A 90 -7.48 -3.05 -7.27
C CYS A 90 -8.08 -1.70 -7.65
N GLU A 91 -9.36 -1.66 -8.03
CA GLU A 91 -10.04 -0.46 -8.53
C GLU A 91 -10.66 0.40 -7.41
N VAL A 92 -10.51 -0.02 -6.15
CA VAL A 92 -11.06 0.74 -5.02
C VAL A 92 -10.25 2.01 -4.82
N PRO A 93 -10.89 3.20 -4.74
CA PRO A 93 -10.20 4.45 -4.47
C PRO A 93 -9.46 4.42 -3.14
N LEU A 94 -8.36 5.19 -3.04
CA LEU A 94 -7.61 5.35 -1.80
C LEU A 94 -7.91 6.72 -1.20
N ASP A 95 -8.48 6.73 0.00
CA ASP A 95 -8.77 7.95 0.78
C ASP A 95 -7.68 8.12 1.84
N VAL A 96 -6.60 8.83 1.49
CA VAL A 96 -5.42 8.95 2.34
C VAL A 96 -5.07 10.40 2.66
N SER A 97 -4.72 10.66 3.92
CA SER A 97 -4.20 11.95 4.38
C SER A 97 -2.70 11.86 4.58
N GLY A 98 -2.02 12.92 4.20
CA GLY A 98 -0.58 13.06 4.39
C GLY A 98 -0.12 14.47 4.05
N THR A 99 1.09 14.82 4.45
CA THR A 99 1.73 16.05 4.01
C THR A 99 1.93 16.06 2.50
N ALA A 100 2.08 17.23 1.89
CA ALA A 100 2.36 17.35 0.46
C ALA A 100 3.59 16.50 0.04
N PHE A 101 4.60 16.40 0.92
CA PHE A 101 5.77 15.57 0.69
C PHE A 101 5.42 14.07 0.70
N GLN A 102 4.68 13.59 1.70
CA GLN A 102 4.25 12.19 1.77
C GLN A 102 3.40 11.81 0.54
N LEU A 103 2.44 12.64 0.17
CA LEU A 103 1.61 12.41 -1.01
C LEU A 103 2.43 12.36 -2.30
N SER A 104 3.48 13.20 -2.44
CA SER A 104 4.37 13.13 -3.60
C SER A 104 5.18 11.83 -3.64
N VAL A 105 5.67 11.37 -2.48
CA VAL A 105 6.36 10.08 -2.37
C VAL A 105 5.42 8.92 -2.70
N TRP A 106 4.21 8.89 -2.14
CA TRP A 106 3.26 7.81 -2.36
C TRP A 106 2.79 7.72 -3.81
N ARG A 107 2.60 8.86 -4.49
CA ARG A 107 2.32 8.87 -5.94
C ARG A 107 3.48 8.28 -6.74
N GLU A 108 4.71 8.62 -6.38
CA GLU A 108 5.90 8.08 -7.05
C GLU A 108 6.07 6.57 -6.78
N LEU A 109 5.72 6.08 -5.58
CA LEU A 109 5.66 4.64 -5.29
C LEU A 109 4.66 3.93 -6.21
N CYS A 110 3.46 4.49 -6.37
CA CYS A 110 2.44 3.94 -7.28
C CYS A 110 2.87 3.94 -8.76
N ALA A 111 3.84 4.78 -9.14
CA ALA A 111 4.42 4.81 -10.48
C ALA A 111 5.53 3.77 -10.71
N ILE A 112 5.94 3.03 -9.68
CA ILE A 112 6.87 1.89 -9.84
C ILE A 112 6.08 0.69 -10.38
N PRO A 113 6.44 0.14 -11.54
CA PRO A 113 5.75 -1.03 -12.09
C PRO A 113 5.80 -2.24 -11.16
N GLU A 114 4.82 -3.13 -11.29
CA GLU A 114 4.84 -4.44 -10.64
C GLU A 114 6.06 -5.24 -11.09
N GLY A 115 6.75 -5.90 -10.14
CA GLY A 115 8.01 -6.61 -10.39
C GLY A 115 9.25 -5.72 -10.49
N ALA A 116 9.11 -4.40 -10.43
CA ALA A 116 10.24 -3.47 -10.40
C ALA A 116 10.45 -2.86 -9.01
N THR A 117 11.67 -2.43 -8.75
CA THR A 117 12.03 -1.72 -7.51
C THR A 117 12.74 -0.40 -7.82
N ARG A 118 12.72 0.53 -6.87
CA ARG A 118 13.52 1.77 -6.90
C ARG A 118 14.16 2.01 -5.54
N SER A 119 15.38 2.56 -5.57
CA SER A 119 16.03 3.02 -4.35
C SER A 119 15.35 4.29 -3.82
N TYR A 120 15.46 4.53 -2.50
CA TYR A 120 14.99 5.78 -1.89
C TYR A 120 15.61 7.03 -2.53
N GLY A 121 16.88 6.93 -3.00
CA GLY A 121 17.55 8.01 -3.71
C GLY A 121 16.94 8.32 -5.08
N GLU A 122 16.61 7.28 -5.86
CA GLU A 122 15.94 7.45 -7.15
C GLU A 122 14.54 8.04 -6.98
N ILE A 123 13.78 7.59 -5.97
CA ILE A 123 12.47 8.17 -5.64
C ILE A 123 12.63 9.64 -5.27
N ALA A 124 13.63 9.98 -4.44
CA ALA A 124 13.94 11.36 -4.06
C ALA A 124 14.28 12.25 -5.27
N ALA A 125 15.07 11.75 -6.20
CA ALA A 125 15.42 12.46 -7.43
C ALA A 125 14.15 12.72 -8.30
N ARG A 126 13.29 11.73 -8.45
CA ARG A 126 12.07 11.83 -9.27
C ARG A 126 11.04 12.82 -8.73
N ILE A 127 10.97 13.00 -7.41
CA ILE A 127 10.13 14.05 -6.80
C ILE A 127 10.83 15.42 -6.72
N GLY A 128 11.97 15.59 -7.40
CA GLY A 128 12.73 16.86 -7.46
C GLY A 128 13.49 17.20 -6.16
N ARG A 129 13.76 16.21 -5.31
CA ARG A 129 14.47 16.38 -4.02
C ARG A 129 15.59 15.37 -3.81
N PRO A 130 16.64 15.37 -4.64
CA PRO A 130 17.64 14.30 -4.70
C PRO A 130 18.40 14.05 -3.38
N SER A 131 18.50 15.05 -2.49
CA SER A 131 19.13 14.91 -1.17
C SER A 131 18.19 14.33 -0.09
N ALA A 132 16.90 14.07 -0.41
CA ALA A 132 15.88 13.74 0.58
C ALA A 132 15.68 12.23 0.79
N ALA A 133 16.64 11.36 0.45
CA ALA A 133 16.48 9.89 0.53
C ALA A 133 16.01 9.40 1.91
N ARG A 134 16.53 9.96 3.02
CA ARG A 134 16.07 9.62 4.39
C ARG A 134 14.62 10.03 4.62
N ALA A 135 14.21 11.22 4.16
CA ALA A 135 12.85 11.70 4.30
C ALA A 135 11.88 10.85 3.46
N VAL A 136 12.30 10.40 2.27
CA VAL A 136 11.55 9.43 1.45
C VAL A 136 11.39 8.12 2.21
N GLY A 137 12.43 7.59 2.86
CA GLY A 137 12.33 6.40 3.72
C GLY A 137 11.31 6.56 4.84
N HIS A 138 11.28 7.73 5.49
CA HIS A 138 10.28 8.07 6.51
C HIS A 138 8.85 8.12 5.93
N ALA A 139 8.66 8.79 4.80
CA ALA A 139 7.37 8.87 4.12
C ALA A 139 6.90 7.49 3.63
N ASN A 140 7.84 6.64 3.17
CA ASN A 140 7.57 5.26 2.80
C ASN A 140 7.07 4.45 4.02
N GLY A 141 7.71 4.60 5.18
CA GLY A 141 7.33 3.91 6.43
C GLY A 141 6.02 4.40 7.05
N SER A 142 5.58 5.61 6.73
CA SER A 142 4.31 6.20 7.20
C SER A 142 3.12 5.88 6.27
N ASN A 143 3.31 5.08 5.22
CA ASN A 143 2.24 4.67 4.33
C ASN A 143 1.15 3.89 5.08
N PRO A 144 -0.11 4.38 5.12
CA PRO A 144 -1.19 3.69 5.80
C PRO A 144 -1.82 2.56 4.98
N VAL A 145 -1.65 2.58 3.64
CA VAL A 145 -2.30 1.64 2.73
C VAL A 145 -1.24 0.77 2.05
N SER A 146 -0.69 -0.20 2.78
CA SER A 146 0.33 -1.10 2.22
C SER A 146 -0.18 -1.86 1.01
N ILE A 147 0.70 -2.40 0.20
CA ILE A 147 0.37 -3.15 -1.02
C ILE A 147 -0.18 -2.25 -2.13
N LEU A 148 -1.30 -1.56 -1.91
CA LEU A 148 -1.92 -0.69 -2.93
C LEU A 148 -1.12 0.60 -3.16
N ILE A 149 -0.50 1.15 -2.11
CA ILE A 149 0.65 2.06 -2.24
C ILE A 149 1.88 1.20 -2.02
N PRO A 150 2.62 0.82 -3.06
CA PRO A 150 3.56 -0.29 -3.00
C PRO A 150 4.91 0.10 -2.36
N CYS A 151 4.86 0.46 -1.07
CA CYS A 151 6.04 0.84 -0.29
C CYS A 151 7.09 -0.29 -0.18
N HIS A 152 6.70 -1.54 -0.44
CA HIS A 152 7.60 -2.68 -0.54
C HIS A 152 8.54 -2.61 -1.76
N ARG A 153 8.19 -1.85 -2.83
CA ARG A 153 9.04 -1.66 -4.03
C ARG A 153 10.18 -0.66 -3.79
N ALA A 154 10.19 0.06 -2.65
CA ALA A 154 11.32 0.93 -2.27
C ALA A 154 12.41 0.13 -1.55
N ILE A 155 13.69 0.27 -1.99
CA ILE A 155 14.85 -0.49 -1.49
C ILE A 155 16.01 0.43 -1.15
N GLY A 156 17.06 -0.10 -0.52
CA GLY A 156 18.31 0.60 -0.30
C GLY A 156 19.10 0.86 -1.60
N ALA A 157 20.03 1.78 -1.57
CA ALA A 157 20.84 2.13 -2.75
C ALA A 157 21.71 0.97 -3.28
N ASN A 158 22.07 0.03 -2.41
CA ASN A 158 22.84 -1.19 -2.72
C ASN A 158 21.94 -2.41 -3.04
N GLY A 159 20.63 -2.19 -3.17
CA GLY A 159 19.66 -3.27 -3.41
C GLY A 159 19.15 -3.95 -2.14
N ASP A 160 19.62 -3.56 -0.96
CA ASP A 160 19.20 -4.18 0.29
C ASP A 160 17.73 -3.90 0.61
N LEU A 161 17.07 -4.93 1.13
CA LEU A 161 15.73 -4.79 1.67
C LEU A 161 15.83 -4.14 3.05
N THR A 162 15.82 -2.82 3.09
CA THR A 162 15.73 -2.04 4.31
C THR A 162 14.31 -2.10 4.87
N GLY A 163 14.14 -1.71 6.14
CA GLY A 163 12.93 -1.84 6.95
C GLY A 163 11.60 -1.80 6.22
N TYR A 164 10.66 -2.57 6.72
CA TYR A 164 9.27 -2.58 6.29
C TYR A 164 8.38 -2.64 7.52
N ARG A 165 7.38 -1.76 7.61
CA ARG A 165 6.52 -1.63 8.80
C ARG A 165 5.87 -2.97 9.19
N TRP A 166 5.53 -3.76 8.20
CA TRP A 166 4.83 -5.03 8.35
C TRP A 166 5.75 -6.25 8.41
N GLY A 167 7.07 -6.03 8.48
CA GLY A 167 8.09 -7.08 8.55
C GLY A 167 8.75 -7.40 7.20
N LEU A 168 10.06 -7.64 7.23
CA LEU A 168 10.86 -7.90 6.03
C LEU A 168 10.44 -9.17 5.28
N GLU A 169 9.94 -10.19 5.99
CA GLU A 169 9.47 -11.42 5.36
C GLU A 169 8.24 -11.19 4.47
N ILE A 170 7.32 -10.30 4.90
CA ILE A 170 6.18 -9.91 4.08
C ILE A 170 6.66 -9.12 2.86
N LYS A 171 7.62 -8.21 3.04
CA LYS A 171 8.23 -7.47 1.91
C LYS A 171 8.82 -8.40 0.86
N LYS A 172 9.61 -9.39 1.27
CA LYS A 172 10.20 -10.40 0.38
C LYS A 172 9.14 -11.18 -0.39
N LYS A 173 8.10 -11.64 0.32
CA LYS A 173 6.99 -12.39 -0.29
C LYS A 173 6.22 -11.55 -1.32
N LEU A 174 5.96 -10.27 -1.04
CA LEU A 174 5.29 -9.37 -1.97
C LEU A 174 6.13 -9.13 -3.23
N LEU A 175 7.43 -8.88 -3.09
CA LEU A 175 8.34 -8.70 -4.24
C LEU A 175 8.44 -9.98 -5.09
N ALA A 176 8.56 -11.16 -4.47
CA ALA A 176 8.59 -12.42 -5.18
C ALA A 176 7.26 -12.73 -5.90
N PHE A 177 6.14 -12.40 -5.28
CA PHE A 177 4.82 -12.54 -5.89
C PHE A 177 4.70 -11.65 -7.13
N GLU A 178 5.08 -10.39 -7.03
CA GLU A 178 5.02 -9.45 -8.16
C GLU A 178 5.96 -9.86 -9.30
N GLN A 179 7.18 -10.30 -8.97
CA GLN A 179 8.12 -10.79 -9.98
C GLN A 179 7.53 -11.98 -10.75
N SER A 180 6.94 -12.95 -10.05
CA SER A 180 6.34 -14.12 -10.70
C SER A 180 5.15 -13.77 -11.62
N ARG A 181 4.44 -12.68 -11.33
CA ARG A 181 3.36 -12.17 -12.19
C ARG A 181 3.91 -11.45 -13.40
N ALA A 182 4.93 -10.63 -13.25
CA ALA A 182 5.59 -9.92 -14.33
C ALA A 182 6.18 -10.91 -15.34
N ASP A 183 6.84 -11.98 -14.85
CA ASP A 183 7.42 -13.03 -15.69
C ASP A 183 6.33 -13.77 -16.52
N ARG A 184 5.20 -14.11 -15.89
CA ARG A 184 4.07 -14.74 -16.59
C ARG A 184 3.44 -13.83 -17.64
N ALA A 185 3.32 -12.54 -17.37
CA ALA A 185 2.78 -11.57 -18.32
C ALA A 185 3.68 -11.45 -19.55
N THR A 186 5.01 -11.49 -19.37
CA THR A 186 5.99 -11.45 -20.46
C THR A 186 5.92 -12.70 -21.32
N LEU A 187 5.76 -13.89 -20.73
CA LEU A 187 5.66 -15.17 -21.45
C LEU A 187 4.38 -15.30 -22.28
N ASN A 188 3.29 -14.66 -21.82
CA ASN A 188 1.98 -14.69 -22.49
C ASN A 188 1.79 -13.55 -23.51
N SER A 189 2.77 -12.69 -23.71
CA SER A 189 2.70 -11.65 -24.74
C SER A 189 2.91 -12.31 -26.13
N PRO A 190 1.97 -12.15 -27.09
CA PRO A 190 2.13 -12.72 -28.42
C PRO A 190 3.37 -12.12 -29.09
N ILE A 191 4.22 -13.00 -29.64
CA ILE A 191 5.34 -12.59 -30.49
C ILE A 191 4.74 -11.85 -31.69
N GLN A 192 4.98 -10.54 -31.79
CA GLN A 192 4.62 -9.81 -32.99
C GLN A 192 5.55 -10.31 -34.12
N PRO A 193 5.01 -10.86 -35.23
CA PRO A 193 5.82 -11.18 -36.38
C PRO A 193 6.31 -9.86 -36.97
N GLY A 194 7.64 -9.74 -37.12
CA GLY A 194 8.31 -8.63 -37.81
C GLY A 194 8.03 -8.64 -39.30
#